data_20831b9e01b2788b357d28e710ce77b2
#
_entry.id   20831b9e01b2788b357d28e710ce77b2
#
_cell.length_a   1.000
_cell.length_b   1.000
_cell.length_c   1.000
_cell.angle_alpha   90.00
_cell.angle_beta   90.00
_cell.angle_gamma   90.00
#
_symmetry.space_group_name_H-M   'P 1'
#
loop_
_entity.id
_entity.type
_entity.pdbx_description
1 polymer ?
#
loop_
_entity_poly.entity_id
_entity_poly.type
_entity_poly.pdbx_seq_one_letter_code
_entity_poly.pdbx_strand_id
1 'polypeptide(L)'
;MGALWRTFDALSRAKSTNAALICGDRTVSYGELRAMADGMAINLAGRGVGAGSRCVLWSANSPELAAAILAIWRVGAVMVLVNDEAPATHFGHAANLTRPVLALVEERNVEAAREVTDVPVSALAMPGDLGTAPNAATGVHDHEPASVFFTSGSTGLPKGVVQSHANLLAGCRMVAEHLGTRPDDSILCPIPWSFDYGYGQLLSTLLLGVTQILPEARNPFSLCEAIQRHQPTILASLPSIAALLIRGISPIRETDLSSIRLITNTGGKIAPAIFDEMLGLFGHSDISLNYGMTETYRGAGLPVHLARENPESVGYAYPGVAINILREDGTEAAPGEQGEIVHRGTGVFLGYWGNPEATAKTRRPDPLWTQDGVAPPMAVFSGDLGWKDDRGLLFVKGRRDRLIKSMGVRVSPDEIETMIRNSGLIQDVAVVGVPHELMGEMVVAAITVPEGAQDAVRALKVYCRDSMSNFMQPREYRILEEFPLTPNRKIDFAGVRALFDKKAA
;
A
#
# COMPACT_ATOMS: atom_id res chain seq x y z
N MET A 1 -2.84 5.48 27.70
CA MET A 1 -1.66 5.58 26.80
C MET A 1 -1.74 4.47 25.76
N GLY A 2 -1.90 4.80 24.49
CA GLY A 2 -2.07 3.85 23.40
C GLY A 2 -0.85 2.93 23.19
N ALA A 3 -1.09 1.71 22.69
CA ALA A 3 -0.07 0.65 22.55
C ALA A 3 1.12 1.10 21.69
N LEU A 4 0.89 1.85 20.61
CA LEU A 4 1.94 2.29 19.69
C LEU A 4 2.96 3.18 20.41
N TRP A 5 2.50 4.22 21.12
CA TRP A 5 3.42 5.08 21.88
C TRP A 5 4.13 4.31 22.99
N ARG A 6 3.44 3.48 23.78
CA ARG A 6 4.08 2.69 24.85
C ARG A 6 5.21 1.81 24.31
N THR A 7 4.97 1.17 23.16
CA THR A 7 5.97 0.29 22.53
C THR A 7 7.18 1.10 22.06
N PHE A 8 6.96 2.24 21.37
CA PHE A 8 8.04 3.11 20.93
C PHE A 8 8.82 3.69 22.12
N ASP A 9 8.13 4.16 23.16
CA ASP A 9 8.78 4.75 24.35
C ASP A 9 9.74 3.76 25.01
N ALA A 10 9.32 2.52 25.20
CA ALA A 10 10.18 1.45 25.74
C ALA A 10 11.36 1.14 24.83
N LEU A 11 11.10 1.00 23.51
CA LEU A 11 12.11 0.69 22.50
C LEU A 11 13.17 1.81 22.40
N SER A 12 12.74 3.06 22.33
CA SER A 12 13.64 4.21 22.17
C SER A 12 14.57 4.42 23.38
N ARG A 13 14.15 4.00 24.57
CA ARG A 13 15.01 3.97 25.76
C ARG A 13 16.04 2.84 25.69
N ALA A 14 15.62 1.67 25.23
CA ALA A 14 16.48 0.49 25.15
C ALA A 14 17.52 0.60 24.02
N LYS A 15 17.18 1.27 22.92
CA LYS A 15 18.01 1.43 21.71
C LYS A 15 18.38 2.89 21.42
N SER A 16 18.56 3.72 22.43
CA SER A 16 18.68 5.18 22.28
C SER A 16 19.76 5.62 21.30
N THR A 17 20.88 4.92 21.22
CA THR A 17 22.03 5.22 20.34
C THR A 17 21.97 4.52 18.98
N ASN A 18 21.04 3.57 18.79
CA ASN A 18 20.92 2.88 17.51
C ASN A 18 20.26 3.78 16.46
N ALA A 19 20.65 3.64 15.20
CA ALA A 19 20.01 4.33 14.10
C ALA A 19 18.56 3.89 13.95
N ALA A 20 17.64 4.85 13.91
CA ALA A 20 16.23 4.62 13.57
C ALA A 20 15.98 4.93 12.09
N LEU A 21 16.43 6.10 11.63
CA LEU A 21 16.25 6.57 10.25
C LEU A 21 17.57 7.04 9.66
N ILE A 22 17.81 6.71 8.39
CA ILE A 22 18.94 7.19 7.60
C ILE A 22 18.38 7.88 6.36
N CYS A 23 18.72 9.14 6.13
CA CYS A 23 18.25 9.98 5.02
C CYS A 23 19.46 10.67 4.39
N GLY A 24 19.98 10.17 3.28
CA GLY A 24 21.24 10.65 2.72
C GLY A 24 22.38 10.56 3.75
N ASP A 25 23.02 11.69 4.06
CA ASP A 25 24.08 11.77 5.06
C ASP A 25 23.59 11.86 6.51
N ARG A 26 22.30 12.10 6.71
CA ARG A 26 21.71 12.29 8.02
C ARG A 26 21.27 10.97 8.64
N THR A 27 21.85 10.61 9.77
CA THR A 27 21.39 9.50 10.61
C THR A 27 20.69 10.07 11.83
N VAL A 28 19.49 9.56 12.12
CA VAL A 28 18.71 9.90 13.31
C VAL A 28 18.59 8.67 14.19
N SER A 29 19.10 8.75 15.40
CA SER A 29 19.00 7.68 16.39
C SER A 29 17.58 7.60 17.01
N TYR A 30 17.29 6.49 17.69
CA TYR A 30 16.02 6.36 18.45
C TYR A 30 15.89 7.41 19.55
N GLY A 31 17.01 7.78 20.21
CA GLY A 31 17.04 8.83 21.22
C GLY A 31 16.73 10.21 20.65
N GLU A 32 17.37 10.56 19.51
CA GLU A 32 17.08 11.81 18.80
C GLU A 32 15.66 11.86 18.27
N LEU A 33 15.18 10.78 17.64
CA LEU A 33 13.81 10.72 17.14
C LEU A 33 12.78 10.88 18.27
N ARG A 34 13.08 10.33 19.45
CA ARG A 34 12.26 10.55 20.65
C ARG A 34 12.27 12.01 21.07
N ALA A 35 13.43 12.65 21.15
CA ALA A 35 13.55 14.06 21.51
C ALA A 35 12.79 14.96 20.50
N MET A 36 12.88 14.65 19.21
CA MET A 36 12.10 15.30 18.16
C MET A 36 10.60 15.15 18.41
N ALA A 37 10.14 13.93 18.72
CA ALA A 37 8.73 13.66 19.01
C ALA A 37 8.24 14.38 20.28
N ASP A 38 9.10 14.49 21.31
CA ASP A 38 8.81 15.21 22.53
C ASP A 38 8.62 16.72 22.26
N GLY A 39 9.50 17.35 21.48
CA GLY A 39 9.36 18.74 21.05
C GLY A 39 8.10 18.98 20.21
N MET A 40 7.83 18.08 19.28
CA MET A 40 6.61 18.17 18.46
C MET A 40 5.33 17.99 19.29
N ALA A 41 5.33 17.13 20.31
CA ALA A 41 4.19 16.94 21.21
C ALA A 41 3.86 18.19 22.03
N ILE A 42 4.87 18.98 22.44
CA ILE A 42 4.68 20.29 23.07
C ILE A 42 3.93 21.23 22.12
N ASN A 43 4.41 21.30 20.87
CA ASN A 43 3.82 22.15 19.84
C ASN A 43 2.36 21.75 19.57
N LEU A 44 2.07 20.46 19.40
CA LEU A 44 0.75 19.94 19.17
C LEU A 44 -0.21 20.25 20.33
N ALA A 45 0.21 19.99 21.57
CA ALA A 45 -0.59 20.28 22.77
C ALA A 45 -0.88 21.78 22.92
N GLY A 46 0.13 22.64 22.68
CA GLY A 46 -0.04 24.10 22.69
C GLY A 46 -1.03 24.63 21.65
N ARG A 47 -1.30 23.85 20.61
CA ARG A 47 -2.30 24.15 19.55
C ARG A 47 -3.63 23.41 19.73
N GLY A 48 -3.85 22.80 20.90
CA GLY A 48 -5.10 22.10 21.23
C GLY A 48 -5.24 20.71 20.64
N VAL A 49 -4.17 20.11 20.08
CA VAL A 49 -4.18 18.72 19.64
C VAL A 49 -4.00 17.82 20.85
N GLY A 50 -4.96 16.92 21.10
CA GLY A 50 -4.99 16.03 22.28
C GLY A 50 -5.81 14.78 22.01
N ALA A 51 -6.11 14.04 23.08
CA ALA A 51 -6.82 12.77 23.00
C ALA A 51 -8.14 12.87 22.21
N GLY A 52 -8.32 11.98 21.23
CA GLY A 52 -9.49 11.91 20.36
C GLY A 52 -9.57 13.00 19.27
N SER A 53 -8.68 14.01 19.27
CA SER A 53 -8.61 14.96 18.16
C SER A 53 -7.88 14.35 16.94
N ARG A 54 -7.98 15.01 15.78
CA ARG A 54 -7.29 14.59 14.54
C ARG A 54 -6.23 15.62 14.19
N CYS A 55 -5.11 15.13 13.66
CA CYS A 55 -4.08 15.95 13.05
C CYS A 55 -3.81 15.39 11.65
N VAL A 56 -3.93 16.23 10.61
CA VAL A 56 -3.64 15.82 9.24
C VAL A 56 -2.20 16.16 8.89
N LEU A 57 -1.52 15.22 8.24
CA LEU A 57 -0.14 15.31 7.79
C LEU A 57 -0.11 15.18 6.26
N TRP A 58 0.55 16.14 5.58
CA TRP A 58 0.75 16.12 4.13
C TRP A 58 2.21 16.43 3.83
N SER A 59 3.02 15.39 3.77
CA SER A 59 4.47 15.48 3.67
C SER A 59 5.08 14.21 3.09
N ALA A 60 6.22 14.35 2.43
CA ALA A 60 7.10 13.22 2.09
C ALA A 60 7.68 12.55 3.36
N ASN A 61 8.17 11.31 3.18
CA ASN A 61 8.85 10.59 4.25
C ASN A 61 10.06 11.37 4.74
N SER A 62 10.11 11.63 6.05
CA SER A 62 11.20 12.37 6.68
C SER A 62 11.27 12.07 8.18
N PRO A 63 12.40 12.33 8.86
CA PRO A 63 12.48 12.25 10.31
C PRO A 63 11.46 13.16 11.01
N GLU A 64 11.18 14.32 10.44
CA GLU A 64 10.20 15.29 10.95
C GLU A 64 8.76 14.70 10.88
N LEU A 65 8.42 14.02 9.79
CA LEU A 65 7.14 13.33 9.66
C LEU A 65 7.02 12.17 10.66
N ALA A 66 8.07 11.38 10.86
CA ALA A 66 8.11 10.33 11.87
C ALA A 66 7.92 10.89 13.29
N ALA A 67 8.62 12.00 13.60
CA ALA A 67 8.46 12.69 14.88
C ALA A 67 7.04 13.22 15.11
N ALA A 68 6.41 13.77 14.08
CA ALA A 68 5.01 14.22 14.13
C ALA A 68 4.05 13.06 14.39
N ILE A 69 4.21 11.93 13.71
CA ILE A 69 3.42 10.71 13.92
C ILE A 69 3.56 10.23 15.38
N LEU A 70 4.78 10.16 15.89
CA LEU A 70 5.05 9.76 17.27
C LEU A 70 4.45 10.75 18.28
N ALA A 71 4.55 12.05 18.02
CA ALA A 71 3.96 13.10 18.84
C ALA A 71 2.43 12.97 18.90
N ILE A 72 1.78 12.71 17.75
CA ILE A 72 0.33 12.46 17.67
C ILE A 72 -0.06 11.26 18.53
N TRP A 73 0.66 10.14 18.46
CA TRP A 73 0.39 9.00 19.34
C TRP A 73 0.60 9.33 20.82
N ARG A 74 1.63 10.15 21.14
CA ARG A 74 1.92 10.55 22.51
C ARG A 74 0.79 11.39 23.13
N VAL A 75 0.25 12.34 22.38
CA VAL A 75 -0.86 13.17 22.85
C VAL A 75 -2.23 12.48 22.73
N GLY A 76 -2.27 11.26 22.20
CA GLY A 76 -3.49 10.46 22.08
C GLY A 76 -4.43 10.91 20.94
N ALA A 77 -3.91 11.64 19.98
CA ALA A 77 -4.67 12.08 18.81
C ALA A 77 -4.65 11.01 17.69
N VAL A 78 -5.53 11.19 16.71
CA VAL A 78 -5.63 10.33 15.51
C VAL A 78 -4.85 10.98 14.37
N MET A 79 -3.92 10.24 13.81
CA MET A 79 -3.18 10.64 12.61
C MET A 79 -4.05 10.50 11.37
N VAL A 80 -4.05 11.52 10.52
CA VAL A 80 -4.62 11.48 9.17
C VAL A 80 -3.47 11.71 8.19
N LEU A 81 -3.10 10.72 7.40
CA LEU A 81 -1.93 10.81 6.53
C LEU A 81 -2.34 10.91 5.07
N VAL A 82 -1.91 11.97 4.40
CA VAL A 82 -2.16 12.26 2.99
C VAL A 82 -0.85 12.11 2.20
N ASN A 83 -0.95 11.55 1.00
CA ASN A 83 0.21 11.35 0.13
C ASN A 83 0.83 12.71 -0.27
N ASP A 84 2.16 12.79 -0.23
CA ASP A 84 2.93 14.00 -0.54
C ASP A 84 2.77 14.46 -2.00
N GLU A 85 2.50 13.53 -2.92
CA GLU A 85 2.25 13.79 -4.35
C GLU A 85 0.75 14.00 -4.66
N ALA A 86 -0.13 13.90 -3.65
CA ALA A 86 -1.57 14.12 -3.86
C ALA A 86 -1.86 15.59 -4.21
N PRO A 87 -2.80 15.86 -5.12
CA PRO A 87 -3.22 17.21 -5.40
C PRO A 87 -3.88 17.85 -4.15
N ALA A 88 -3.82 19.18 -4.04
CA ALA A 88 -4.40 19.94 -2.93
C ALA A 88 -5.89 19.62 -2.69
N THR A 89 -6.64 19.32 -3.75
CA THR A 89 -8.05 18.90 -3.66
C THR A 89 -8.25 17.63 -2.86
N HIS A 90 -7.33 16.65 -2.93
CA HIS A 90 -7.37 15.44 -2.13
C HIS A 90 -7.03 15.72 -0.66
N PHE A 91 -6.04 16.59 -0.41
CA PHE A 91 -5.75 17.08 0.93
C PHE A 91 -6.96 17.80 1.52
N GLY A 92 -7.57 18.72 0.78
CA GLY A 92 -8.79 19.42 1.19
C GLY A 92 -9.95 18.48 1.50
N HIS A 93 -10.14 17.43 0.67
CA HIS A 93 -11.13 16.37 0.95
C HIS A 93 -10.85 15.66 2.28
N ALA A 94 -9.62 15.24 2.51
CA ALA A 94 -9.21 14.56 3.75
C ALA A 94 -9.42 15.46 4.98
N ALA A 95 -9.00 16.73 4.90
CA ALA A 95 -9.14 17.72 5.97
C ALA A 95 -10.63 18.00 6.25
N ASN A 96 -11.44 18.24 5.22
CA ASN A 96 -12.86 18.55 5.38
C ASN A 96 -13.66 17.36 5.93
N LEU A 97 -13.32 16.14 5.52
CA LEU A 97 -13.97 14.91 6.00
C LEU A 97 -13.62 14.61 7.46
N THR A 98 -12.35 14.73 7.82
CA THR A 98 -11.88 14.34 9.18
C THR A 98 -11.93 15.48 10.18
N ARG A 99 -12.08 16.74 9.73
CA ARG A 99 -12.13 17.96 10.57
C ARG A 99 -11.03 17.96 11.63
N PRO A 100 -9.75 17.97 11.24
CA PRO A 100 -8.64 17.96 12.18
C PRO A 100 -8.55 19.29 12.93
N VAL A 101 -7.91 19.26 14.11
CA VAL A 101 -7.60 20.48 14.88
C VAL A 101 -6.47 21.26 14.22
N LEU A 102 -5.54 20.52 13.57
CA LEU A 102 -4.34 21.09 12.94
C LEU A 102 -3.94 20.28 11.71
N ALA A 103 -3.45 20.98 10.70
CA ALA A 103 -2.74 20.43 9.56
C ALA A 103 -1.25 20.77 9.65
N LEU A 104 -0.38 19.76 9.56
CA LEU A 104 1.05 19.91 9.39
C LEU A 104 1.42 19.48 7.97
N VAL A 105 1.99 20.38 7.20
CA VAL A 105 2.29 20.16 5.78
C VAL A 105 3.73 20.58 5.47
N GLU A 106 4.31 20.05 4.41
CA GLU A 106 5.59 20.57 3.93
C GLU A 106 5.49 22.06 3.64
N GLU A 107 6.57 22.80 3.85
CA GLU A 107 6.63 24.26 3.62
C GLU A 107 6.08 24.66 2.24
N ARG A 108 6.50 23.94 1.20
CA ARG A 108 6.05 24.18 -0.19
C ARG A 108 4.54 24.04 -0.40
N ASN A 109 3.86 23.30 0.50
CA ASN A 109 2.42 23.00 0.38
C ASN A 109 1.55 23.89 1.27
N VAL A 110 2.12 24.79 2.08
CA VAL A 110 1.38 25.59 3.06
C VAL A 110 0.31 26.46 2.40
N GLU A 111 0.66 27.18 1.34
CA GLU A 111 -0.29 28.07 0.65
C GLU A 111 -1.39 27.26 -0.04
N ALA A 112 -1.04 26.20 -0.78
CA ALA A 112 -2.01 25.34 -1.43
C ALA A 112 -2.96 24.65 -0.42
N ALA A 113 -2.46 24.32 0.77
CA ALA A 113 -3.29 23.76 1.84
C ALA A 113 -4.30 24.80 2.37
N ARG A 114 -3.89 26.05 2.56
CA ARG A 114 -4.75 27.15 3.04
C ARG A 114 -5.87 27.48 2.07
N GLU A 115 -5.65 27.31 0.77
CA GLU A 115 -6.65 27.56 -0.27
C GLU A 115 -7.80 26.55 -0.27
N VAL A 116 -7.61 25.35 0.26
CA VAL A 116 -8.56 24.23 0.13
C VAL A 116 -9.23 23.80 1.45
N THR A 117 -8.86 24.42 2.58
CA THR A 117 -9.45 24.10 3.89
C THR A 117 -9.39 25.29 4.85
N ASP A 118 -10.38 25.37 5.74
CA ASP A 118 -10.41 26.33 6.87
C ASP A 118 -9.67 25.82 8.12
N VAL A 119 -9.10 24.61 8.07
CA VAL A 119 -8.33 24.04 9.17
C VAL A 119 -7.04 24.85 9.37
N PRO A 120 -6.61 25.12 10.63
CA PRO A 120 -5.31 25.74 10.88
C PRO A 120 -4.17 24.97 10.23
N VAL A 121 -3.42 25.61 9.31
CA VAL A 121 -2.30 25.00 8.59
C VAL A 121 -0.97 25.57 9.11
N SER A 122 -0.02 24.70 9.34
CA SER A 122 1.35 25.02 9.73
C SER A 122 2.36 24.19 8.96
N ALA A 123 3.54 24.75 8.74
CA ALA A 123 4.63 23.97 8.21
C ALA A 123 5.04 22.85 9.17
N LEU A 124 5.37 21.69 8.59
CA LEU A 124 5.99 20.59 9.32
C LEU A 124 7.47 20.93 9.53
N ALA A 125 7.76 21.58 10.65
CA ALA A 125 9.12 21.95 11.05
C ALA A 125 9.37 21.52 12.49
N MET A 126 10.63 21.24 12.80
CA MET A 126 11.00 20.98 14.19
C MET A 126 10.83 22.25 15.02
N PRO A 127 10.08 22.21 16.11
CA PRO A 127 9.99 23.34 17.01
C PRO A 127 11.36 23.59 17.66
N GLY A 128 11.64 24.85 17.98
CA GLY A 128 12.76 25.21 18.83
C GLY A 128 12.63 24.62 20.25
N ASP A 129 13.55 24.95 21.13
CA ASP A 129 13.47 24.49 22.53
C ASP A 129 12.21 25.02 23.19
N LEU A 130 11.26 24.11 23.48
CA LEU A 130 9.94 24.40 23.98
C LEU A 130 9.75 23.95 25.46
N GLY A 131 10.78 23.49 26.12
CA GLY A 131 10.72 23.03 27.52
C GLY A 131 10.32 21.56 27.67
N THR A 132 9.55 21.24 28.72
CA THR A 132 9.20 19.85 29.06
C THR A 132 7.99 19.35 28.29
N ALA A 133 8.13 18.23 27.60
CA ALA A 133 7.03 17.61 26.88
C ALA A 133 5.86 17.21 27.81
N PRO A 134 4.60 17.33 27.35
CA PRO A 134 3.46 16.92 28.13
C PRO A 134 3.55 15.42 28.46
N ASN A 135 2.97 15.03 29.57
CA ASN A 135 2.81 13.61 29.87
C ASN A 135 2.02 12.94 28.73
N ALA A 136 2.43 11.71 28.42
CA ALA A 136 1.66 10.96 27.42
C ALA A 136 0.21 10.79 27.85
N ALA A 137 -0.72 10.94 26.90
CA ALA A 137 -2.15 10.89 27.17
C ALA A 137 -2.53 9.58 27.87
N THR A 138 -3.22 9.71 29.01
CA THR A 138 -3.82 8.59 29.74
C THR A 138 -5.25 8.35 29.21
N GLY A 139 -5.75 7.13 29.33
CA GLY A 139 -7.12 6.80 28.91
C GLY A 139 -7.30 6.48 27.42
N VAL A 140 -6.24 6.51 26.60
CA VAL A 140 -6.31 6.00 25.23
C VAL A 140 -6.30 4.48 25.25
N HIS A 141 -7.34 3.86 24.69
CA HIS A 141 -7.49 2.43 24.61
C HIS A 141 -6.94 1.88 23.29
N ASP A 142 -6.42 0.65 23.32
CA ASP A 142 -5.73 0.06 22.17
C ASP A 142 -6.66 -0.21 20.97
N HIS A 143 -7.97 -0.29 21.21
CA HIS A 143 -8.99 -0.45 20.16
C HIS A 143 -9.53 0.88 19.60
N GLU A 144 -9.07 2.02 20.12
CA GLU A 144 -9.42 3.31 19.58
C GLU A 144 -8.69 3.62 18.28
N PRO A 145 -9.23 4.52 17.44
CA PRO A 145 -8.57 4.95 16.21
C PRO A 145 -7.17 5.50 16.46
N ALA A 146 -6.19 5.04 15.72
CA ALA A 146 -4.82 5.54 15.72
C ALA A 146 -4.48 6.28 14.42
N SER A 147 -5.04 5.84 13.31
CA SER A 147 -4.75 6.39 11.98
C SER A 147 -5.93 6.32 11.03
N VAL A 148 -5.92 7.25 10.07
CA VAL A 148 -6.83 7.27 8.91
C VAL A 148 -5.97 7.35 7.65
N PHE A 149 -6.09 6.35 6.76
CA PHE A 149 -5.43 6.29 5.48
C PHE A 149 -6.44 6.49 4.36
N PHE A 150 -6.12 7.36 3.41
CA PHE A 150 -7.00 7.59 2.26
C PHE A 150 -6.66 6.67 1.10
N THR A 151 -7.63 5.86 0.69
CA THR A 151 -7.50 4.95 -0.46
C THR A 151 -8.36 5.43 -1.62
N SER A 152 -7.81 5.37 -2.84
CA SER A 152 -8.57 5.62 -4.06
C SER A 152 -9.64 4.54 -4.21
N GLY A 153 -10.90 4.90 -3.98
CA GLY A 153 -12.03 4.01 -4.26
C GLY A 153 -12.37 4.01 -5.77
N SER A 154 -12.92 2.90 -6.27
CA SER A 154 -13.42 2.78 -7.65
C SER A 154 -14.56 3.75 -7.99
N THR A 155 -15.11 4.46 -7.02
CA THR A 155 -16.33 5.27 -7.16
C THR A 155 -16.12 6.79 -7.01
N GLY A 156 -14.89 7.31 -7.03
CA GLY A 156 -14.65 8.75 -6.94
C GLY A 156 -13.68 9.17 -5.82
N LEU A 157 -14.12 10.04 -4.90
CA LEU A 157 -13.26 10.59 -3.85
C LEU A 157 -12.70 9.50 -2.91
N PRO A 158 -11.44 9.64 -2.45
CA PRO A 158 -10.80 8.68 -1.56
C PRO A 158 -11.56 8.48 -0.24
N LYS A 159 -11.60 7.23 0.24
CA LYS A 159 -12.22 6.86 1.52
C LYS A 159 -11.17 6.80 2.62
N GLY A 160 -11.49 7.31 3.81
CA GLY A 160 -10.61 7.26 4.97
C GLY A 160 -10.73 5.94 5.74
N VAL A 161 -9.81 5.03 5.57
CA VAL A 161 -9.73 3.74 6.28
C VAL A 161 -9.18 3.96 7.69
N VAL A 162 -9.95 3.56 8.71
CA VAL A 162 -9.59 3.76 10.12
C VAL A 162 -8.96 2.51 10.70
N GLN A 163 -7.73 2.62 11.20
CA GLN A 163 -7.04 1.55 11.91
C GLN A 163 -6.84 1.89 13.39
N SER A 164 -6.97 0.87 14.26
CA SER A 164 -6.73 1.02 15.70
C SER A 164 -5.26 0.83 16.08
N HIS A 165 -4.88 1.29 17.28
CA HIS A 165 -3.56 1.00 17.86
C HIS A 165 -3.28 -0.50 17.92
N ALA A 166 -4.27 -1.30 18.34
CA ALA A 166 -4.14 -2.76 18.42
C ALA A 166 -3.89 -3.40 17.05
N ASN A 167 -4.66 -3.01 16.02
CA ASN A 167 -4.50 -3.56 14.67
C ASN A 167 -3.12 -3.26 14.08
N LEU A 168 -2.65 -2.01 14.23
CA LEU A 168 -1.35 -1.61 13.70
C LEU A 168 -0.19 -2.33 14.39
N LEU A 169 -0.24 -2.47 15.73
CA LEU A 169 0.79 -3.18 16.49
C LEU A 169 0.78 -4.68 16.18
N ALA A 170 -0.39 -5.31 16.18
CA ALA A 170 -0.52 -6.74 15.90
C ALA A 170 -0.13 -7.05 14.45
N GLY A 171 -0.59 -6.23 13.50
CA GLY A 171 -0.24 -6.36 12.09
C GLY A 171 1.26 -6.23 11.82
N CYS A 172 1.91 -5.24 12.45
CA CYS A 172 3.36 -5.07 12.34
C CYS A 172 4.13 -6.31 12.84
N ARG A 173 3.76 -6.86 13.99
CA ARG A 173 4.38 -8.07 14.57
C ARG A 173 4.17 -9.29 13.70
N MET A 174 2.94 -9.49 13.22
CA MET A 174 2.54 -10.59 12.35
C MET A 174 3.37 -10.61 11.05
N VAL A 175 3.55 -9.44 10.41
CA VAL A 175 4.36 -9.32 9.19
C VAL A 175 5.83 -9.59 9.48
N ALA A 176 6.37 -9.05 10.57
CA ALA A 176 7.77 -9.27 10.96
C ALA A 176 8.08 -10.74 11.25
N GLU A 177 7.15 -11.45 11.91
CA GLU A 177 7.26 -12.89 12.16
C GLU A 177 7.29 -13.69 10.85
N HIS A 178 6.37 -13.39 9.93
CA HIS A 178 6.31 -14.06 8.61
C HIS A 178 7.58 -13.82 7.79
N LEU A 179 8.08 -12.58 7.76
CA LEU A 179 9.27 -12.21 7.00
C LEU A 179 10.58 -12.63 7.66
N GLY A 180 10.55 -13.15 8.88
CA GLY A 180 11.76 -13.44 9.66
C GLY A 180 12.59 -12.18 9.86
N THR A 181 11.94 -11.05 10.19
CA THR A 181 12.60 -9.76 10.43
C THR A 181 13.49 -9.85 11.67
N ARG A 182 14.73 -9.40 11.56
CA ARG A 182 15.75 -9.46 12.61
C ARG A 182 15.99 -8.09 13.24
N PRO A 183 16.45 -8.03 14.50
CA PRO A 183 16.72 -6.76 15.17
C PRO A 183 17.85 -5.91 14.56
N ASP A 184 18.71 -6.53 13.76
CA ASP A 184 19.84 -5.92 13.03
C ASP A 184 19.54 -5.65 11.55
N ASP A 185 18.32 -5.94 11.10
CA ASP A 185 17.91 -5.59 9.74
C ASP A 185 17.82 -4.09 9.51
N SER A 186 18.10 -3.71 8.28
CA SER A 186 17.86 -2.37 7.75
C SER A 186 17.00 -2.45 6.48
N ILE A 187 15.98 -1.59 6.40
CA ILE A 187 14.98 -1.61 5.32
C ILE A 187 15.20 -0.39 4.42
N LEU A 188 15.54 -0.60 3.16
CA LEU A 188 15.43 0.44 2.14
C LEU A 188 13.97 0.55 1.70
N CYS A 189 13.33 1.69 1.99
CA CYS A 189 11.93 1.92 1.71
C CYS A 189 11.71 3.17 0.82
N PRO A 190 11.52 3.00 -0.49
CA PRO A 190 11.15 4.10 -1.39
C PRO A 190 9.66 4.43 -1.38
N ILE A 191 8.86 3.73 -0.59
CA ILE A 191 7.40 3.79 -0.64
C ILE A 191 6.91 4.87 0.33
N PRO A 192 5.99 5.77 -0.07
CA PRO A 192 5.41 6.75 0.83
C PRO A 192 4.74 6.09 2.05
N TRP A 193 4.94 6.69 3.23
CA TRP A 193 4.27 6.22 4.45
C TRP A 193 2.77 6.50 4.46
N SER A 194 2.28 7.37 3.60
CA SER A 194 0.86 7.56 3.34
C SER A 194 0.19 6.36 2.66
N PHE A 195 1.00 5.44 2.16
CA PHE A 195 0.58 4.15 1.64
C PHE A 195 0.75 3.10 2.75
N ASP A 196 -0.26 2.29 3.02
CA ASP A 196 -0.28 1.33 4.14
C ASP A 196 0.94 0.40 4.17
N TYR A 197 1.47 0.03 3.01
CA TYR A 197 2.68 -0.77 2.89
C TYR A 197 3.94 -0.01 3.32
N GLY A 198 4.10 1.23 2.88
CA GLY A 198 5.20 2.10 3.33
C GLY A 198 5.11 2.39 4.82
N TYR A 199 3.88 2.63 5.31
CA TYR A 199 3.63 2.81 6.73
C TYR A 199 3.99 1.57 7.54
N GLY A 200 3.72 0.38 7.04
CA GLY A 200 4.15 -0.88 7.64
C GLY A 200 5.67 -0.98 7.82
N GLN A 201 6.46 -0.44 6.88
CA GLN A 201 7.92 -0.36 7.03
C GLN A 201 8.32 0.62 8.14
N LEU A 202 7.67 1.79 8.21
CA LEU A 202 7.87 2.73 9.32
C LEU A 202 7.50 2.10 10.67
N LEU A 203 6.39 1.35 10.74
CA LEU A 203 6.02 0.65 11.98
C LEU A 203 7.06 -0.37 12.40
N SER A 204 7.70 -1.08 11.46
CA SER A 204 8.81 -2.00 11.78
C SER A 204 9.97 -1.24 12.45
N THR A 205 10.26 -0.03 12.01
CA THR A 205 11.24 0.85 12.67
C THR A 205 10.74 1.27 14.05
N LEU A 206 9.58 1.90 14.13
CA LEU A 206 9.11 2.52 15.36
C LEU A 206 8.73 1.52 16.47
N LEU A 207 8.37 0.28 16.12
CA LEU A 207 7.83 -0.70 17.08
C LEU A 207 8.72 -1.92 17.30
N LEU A 208 9.62 -2.24 16.35
CA LEU A 208 10.47 -3.44 16.42
C LEU A 208 11.95 -3.12 16.48
N GLY A 209 12.34 -1.87 16.19
CA GLY A 209 13.72 -1.44 16.31
C GLY A 209 14.61 -1.73 15.11
N VAL A 210 14.00 -1.84 13.92
CA VAL A 210 14.68 -2.01 12.64
C VAL A 210 15.06 -0.63 12.08
N THR A 211 16.26 -0.48 11.54
CA THR A 211 16.68 0.77 10.89
C THR A 211 15.96 0.94 9.55
N GLN A 212 15.42 2.13 9.24
CA GLN A 212 14.90 2.42 7.90
C GLN A 212 15.79 3.39 7.16
N ILE A 213 16.07 3.08 5.89
CA ILE A 213 16.82 3.89 4.96
C ILE A 213 15.83 4.51 3.98
N LEU A 214 15.81 5.83 3.91
CA LEU A 214 15.01 6.61 2.98
C LEU A 214 15.93 7.06 1.83
N PRO A 215 15.63 6.67 0.57
CA PRO A 215 16.40 7.16 -0.57
C PRO A 215 16.12 8.66 -0.78
N GLU A 216 17.09 9.39 -1.32
CA GLU A 216 16.96 10.83 -1.59
C GLU A 216 15.86 11.12 -2.63
N ALA A 217 15.69 10.22 -3.59
CA ALA A 217 14.61 10.27 -4.57
C ALA A 217 14.06 8.87 -4.86
N ARG A 218 12.83 8.81 -5.35
CA ARG A 218 12.14 7.55 -5.70
C ARG A 218 12.45 7.11 -7.14
N ASN A 219 13.72 7.10 -7.51
CA ASN A 219 14.18 6.69 -8.82
C ASN A 219 15.28 5.60 -8.74
N PRO A 220 15.54 4.85 -9.81
CA PRO A 220 16.51 3.75 -9.79
C PRO A 220 17.93 4.16 -9.35
N PHE A 221 18.39 5.35 -9.72
CA PHE A 221 19.73 5.83 -9.38
C PHE A 221 19.90 6.04 -7.88
N SER A 222 18.97 6.78 -7.24
CA SER A 222 18.98 6.99 -5.79
C SER A 222 18.79 5.69 -5.01
N LEU A 223 18.01 4.73 -5.54
CA LEU A 223 17.87 3.42 -4.89
C LEU A 223 19.17 2.63 -4.93
N CYS A 224 19.85 2.56 -6.08
CA CYS A 224 21.13 1.88 -6.21
C CYS A 224 22.23 2.56 -5.37
N GLU A 225 22.27 3.89 -5.34
CA GLU A 225 23.17 4.64 -4.48
C GLU A 225 22.95 4.34 -2.99
N ALA A 226 21.67 4.31 -2.55
CA ALA A 226 21.33 3.95 -1.17
C ALA A 226 21.74 2.50 -0.84
N ILE A 227 21.59 1.56 -1.79
CA ILE A 227 22.07 0.18 -1.64
C ILE A 227 23.57 0.14 -1.46
N GLN A 228 24.35 0.78 -2.34
CA GLN A 228 25.82 0.78 -2.26
C GLN A 228 26.32 1.43 -0.99
N ARG A 229 25.70 2.54 -0.57
CA ARG A 229 26.17 3.36 0.55
C ARG A 229 25.82 2.77 1.90
N HIS A 230 24.61 2.26 2.05
CA HIS A 230 24.04 1.88 3.34
C HIS A 230 23.86 0.37 3.52
N GLN A 231 24.09 -0.43 2.49
CA GLN A 231 24.04 -1.89 2.52
C GLN A 231 22.79 -2.43 3.24
N PRO A 232 21.54 -2.05 2.78
CA PRO A 232 20.30 -2.53 3.39
C PRO A 232 20.19 -4.04 3.31
N THR A 233 19.57 -4.65 4.31
CA THR A 233 19.30 -6.10 4.33
C THR A 233 17.96 -6.47 3.73
N ILE A 234 17.02 -5.52 3.69
CA ILE A 234 15.67 -5.69 3.15
C ILE A 234 15.37 -4.58 2.13
N LEU A 235 14.87 -4.96 0.96
CA LEU A 235 14.33 -4.04 -0.03
C LEU A 235 12.80 -4.13 -0.04
N ALA A 236 12.13 -3.04 0.34
CA ALA A 236 10.68 -2.93 0.18
C ALA A 236 10.33 -2.54 -1.26
N SER A 237 9.59 -3.37 -1.97
CA SER A 237 9.31 -3.21 -3.40
C SER A 237 7.81 -3.25 -3.72
N LEU A 238 7.48 -2.64 -4.83
CA LEU A 238 6.19 -2.74 -5.54
C LEU A 238 6.48 -3.25 -6.95
N PRO A 239 5.50 -3.82 -7.66
CA PRO A 239 5.72 -4.24 -9.04
C PRO A 239 6.29 -3.14 -9.95
N SER A 240 5.84 -1.90 -9.76
CA SER A 240 6.36 -0.73 -10.50
C SER A 240 7.83 -0.40 -10.17
N ILE A 241 8.23 -0.55 -8.90
CA ILE A 241 9.62 -0.33 -8.48
C ILE A 241 10.51 -1.43 -9.06
N ALA A 242 10.08 -2.69 -8.99
CA ALA A 242 10.81 -3.81 -9.60
C ALA A 242 10.98 -3.61 -11.11
N ALA A 243 9.90 -3.22 -11.81
CA ALA A 243 9.94 -2.93 -13.24
C ALA A 243 10.92 -1.79 -13.57
N LEU A 244 10.90 -0.69 -12.83
CA LEU A 244 11.81 0.45 -13.02
C LEU A 244 13.27 0.05 -12.78
N LEU A 245 13.57 -0.74 -11.75
CA LEU A 245 14.90 -1.20 -11.43
C LEU A 245 15.46 -2.14 -12.50
N ILE A 246 14.63 -3.01 -13.08
CA ILE A 246 15.06 -4.10 -13.98
C ILE A 246 15.01 -3.69 -15.44
N ARG A 247 13.94 -3.00 -15.86
CA ARG A 247 13.67 -2.65 -17.27
C ARG A 247 13.85 -1.17 -17.55
N GLY A 248 13.88 -0.31 -16.53
CA GLY A 248 14.16 1.12 -16.68
C GLY A 248 15.64 1.41 -16.87
N ILE A 249 15.97 2.68 -17.05
CA ILE A 249 17.38 3.16 -17.03
C ILE A 249 17.84 3.09 -15.57
N SER A 250 18.64 2.08 -15.26
CA SER A 250 19.00 1.72 -13.89
C SER A 250 20.40 1.12 -13.82
N PRO A 251 21.26 1.54 -12.85
CA PRO A 251 22.55 0.93 -12.61
C PRO A 251 22.47 -0.36 -11.77
N ILE A 252 21.30 -0.97 -11.60
CA ILE A 252 21.09 -2.12 -10.71
C ILE A 252 22.01 -3.32 -11.02
N ARG A 253 22.35 -3.52 -12.29
CA ARG A 253 23.24 -4.63 -12.72
C ARG A 253 24.70 -4.42 -12.37
N GLU A 254 25.07 -3.18 -12.03
CA GLU A 254 26.43 -2.74 -11.64
C GLU A 254 26.51 -2.49 -10.13
N THR A 255 25.37 -2.57 -9.44
CA THR A 255 25.25 -2.32 -7.99
C THR A 255 25.55 -3.61 -7.22
N ASP A 256 26.34 -3.50 -6.14
CA ASP A 256 26.53 -4.62 -5.21
C ASP A 256 25.24 -4.86 -4.40
N LEU A 257 24.59 -5.99 -4.69
CA LEU A 257 23.32 -6.38 -4.07
C LEU A 257 23.51 -7.39 -2.93
N SER A 258 24.75 -7.74 -2.59
CA SER A 258 25.06 -8.84 -1.65
C SER A 258 24.51 -8.65 -0.24
N SER A 259 24.25 -7.42 0.18
CA SER A 259 23.66 -7.12 1.48
C SER A 259 22.17 -7.46 1.57
N ILE A 260 21.44 -7.46 0.43
CA ILE A 260 20.00 -7.66 0.40
C ILE A 260 19.67 -9.14 0.57
N ARG A 261 19.25 -9.53 1.77
CA ARG A 261 18.82 -10.91 2.06
C ARG A 261 17.34 -11.16 1.72
N LEU A 262 16.52 -10.10 1.68
CA LEU A 262 15.06 -10.21 1.50
C LEU A 262 14.53 -9.07 0.64
N ILE A 263 13.72 -9.41 -0.36
CA ILE A 263 12.89 -8.47 -1.09
C ILE A 263 11.43 -8.74 -0.73
N THR A 264 10.72 -7.71 -0.27
CA THR A 264 9.29 -7.85 0.01
C THR A 264 8.48 -7.13 -1.06
N ASN A 265 7.44 -7.78 -1.58
CA ASN A 265 6.56 -7.20 -2.59
C ASN A 265 5.10 -7.30 -2.19
N THR A 266 4.34 -6.25 -2.47
CA THR A 266 2.87 -6.21 -2.34
C THR A 266 2.27 -5.18 -3.30
N GLY A 267 0.97 -4.99 -3.25
CA GLY A 267 0.27 -3.95 -4.02
C GLY A 267 -0.05 -4.32 -5.46
N GLY A 268 0.38 -5.51 -5.89
CA GLY A 268 0.09 -6.06 -7.21
C GLY A 268 0.96 -7.26 -7.55
N LYS A 269 0.65 -7.90 -8.67
CA LYS A 269 1.38 -9.02 -9.22
C LYS A 269 2.63 -8.53 -9.97
N ILE A 270 3.78 -9.16 -9.72
CA ILE A 270 4.97 -8.91 -10.54
C ILE A 270 4.81 -9.67 -11.86
N ALA A 271 5.09 -9.00 -12.99
CA ALA A 271 5.07 -9.67 -14.27
C ALA A 271 6.08 -10.82 -14.30
N PRO A 272 5.72 -12.01 -14.83
CA PRO A 272 6.59 -13.20 -14.80
C PRO A 272 8.02 -12.93 -15.31
N ALA A 273 8.16 -12.24 -16.45
CA ALA A 273 9.46 -11.90 -17.01
C ALA A 273 10.32 -11.01 -16.08
N ILE A 274 9.69 -10.09 -15.32
CA ILE A 274 10.38 -9.26 -14.32
C ILE A 274 10.77 -10.12 -13.11
N PHE A 275 9.88 -11.01 -12.70
CA PHE A 275 10.15 -11.92 -11.58
C PHE A 275 11.33 -12.85 -11.87
N ASP A 276 11.41 -13.42 -13.09
CA ASP A 276 12.53 -14.25 -13.52
C ASP A 276 13.86 -13.48 -13.53
N GLU A 277 13.85 -12.23 -14.00
CA GLU A 277 15.04 -11.37 -13.94
C GLU A 277 15.42 -10.98 -12.50
N MET A 278 14.42 -10.75 -11.61
CA MET A 278 14.68 -10.57 -10.17
C MET A 278 15.38 -11.79 -9.58
N LEU A 279 14.91 -12.99 -9.89
CA LEU A 279 15.54 -14.23 -9.45
C LEU A 279 16.98 -14.36 -9.94
N GLY A 280 17.30 -13.86 -11.14
CA GLY A 280 18.65 -13.83 -11.69
C GLY A 280 19.56 -12.82 -10.98
N LEU A 281 19.07 -11.60 -10.75
CA LEU A 281 19.84 -10.52 -10.12
C LEU A 281 20.03 -10.72 -8.61
N PHE A 282 18.98 -11.16 -7.92
CA PHE A 282 18.94 -11.34 -6.48
C PHE A 282 18.94 -12.84 -6.11
N GLY A 283 19.73 -13.65 -6.82
CA GLY A 283 19.70 -15.10 -6.68
C GLY A 283 19.98 -15.65 -5.29
N HIS A 284 20.66 -14.86 -4.44
CA HIS A 284 20.97 -15.14 -3.03
C HIS A 284 19.91 -14.62 -2.06
N SER A 285 18.96 -13.79 -2.53
CA SER A 285 17.94 -13.16 -1.69
C SER A 285 16.65 -13.97 -1.71
N ASP A 286 15.96 -13.92 -0.60
CA ASP A 286 14.57 -14.38 -0.52
C ASP A 286 13.63 -13.35 -1.15
N ILE A 287 12.56 -13.80 -1.81
CA ILE A 287 11.51 -12.93 -2.33
C ILE A 287 10.18 -13.32 -1.67
N SER A 288 9.55 -12.38 -0.97
CA SER A 288 8.26 -12.56 -0.34
C SER A 288 7.17 -11.86 -1.14
N LEU A 289 6.19 -12.62 -1.62
CA LEU A 289 5.01 -12.14 -2.31
C LEU A 289 3.84 -12.07 -1.32
N ASN A 290 3.24 -10.89 -1.20
CA ASN A 290 2.25 -10.63 -0.16
C ASN A 290 0.95 -10.05 -0.74
N TYR A 291 -0.17 -10.41 -0.12
CA TYR A 291 -1.50 -9.88 -0.40
C TYR A 291 -2.05 -9.15 0.82
N GLY A 292 -2.70 -8.05 0.57
CA GLY A 292 -3.39 -7.28 1.58
C GLY A 292 -4.04 -6.03 0.99
N MET A 293 -4.83 -5.40 1.81
CA MET A 293 -5.51 -4.15 1.52
C MET A 293 -5.49 -3.29 2.78
N THR A 294 -5.68 -2.00 2.64
CA THR A 294 -5.62 -1.05 3.76
C THR A 294 -6.63 -1.39 4.85
N GLU A 295 -7.78 -1.96 4.46
CA GLU A 295 -8.86 -2.40 5.36
C GLU A 295 -8.51 -3.65 6.20
N THR A 296 -7.43 -4.35 5.86
CA THR A 296 -6.99 -5.57 6.56
C THR A 296 -5.54 -5.52 7.03
N TYR A 297 -4.83 -4.41 6.81
CA TYR A 297 -3.39 -4.23 6.99
C TYR A 297 -2.57 -5.17 6.09
N ARG A 298 -2.65 -6.49 6.33
CA ARG A 298 -2.10 -7.59 5.51
C ARG A 298 -2.97 -8.81 5.67
N GLY A 299 -3.06 -9.62 4.62
CA GLY A 299 -3.92 -10.80 4.61
C GLY A 299 -3.16 -12.11 4.48
N ALA A 300 -2.27 -12.21 3.48
CA ALA A 300 -1.53 -13.42 3.17
C ALA A 300 -0.10 -13.12 2.75
N GLY A 301 0.77 -14.10 2.90
CA GLY A 301 2.15 -14.06 2.43
C GLY A 301 2.62 -15.42 1.94
N LEU A 302 3.35 -15.42 0.84
CA LEU A 302 3.97 -16.62 0.31
C LEU A 302 5.28 -16.88 1.05
N PRO A 303 5.45 -18.05 1.68
CA PRO A 303 6.73 -18.45 2.27
C PRO A 303 7.82 -18.38 1.21
N VAL A 304 8.94 -17.75 1.54
CA VAL A 304 10.01 -17.41 0.59
C VAL A 304 10.54 -18.62 -0.19
N HIS A 305 10.62 -19.80 0.45
CA HIS A 305 11.05 -21.04 -0.20
C HIS A 305 10.07 -21.55 -1.27
N LEU A 306 8.82 -21.09 -1.27
CA LEU A 306 7.80 -21.45 -2.27
C LEU A 306 7.72 -20.45 -3.44
N ALA A 307 8.37 -19.29 -3.35
CA ALA A 307 8.20 -18.21 -4.32
C ALA A 307 8.62 -18.59 -5.74
N ARG A 308 9.71 -19.37 -5.87
CA ARG A 308 10.21 -19.83 -7.18
C ARG A 308 9.27 -20.81 -7.86
N GLU A 309 8.61 -21.68 -7.10
CA GLU A 309 7.73 -22.72 -7.64
C GLU A 309 6.28 -22.23 -7.81
N ASN A 310 5.89 -21.20 -7.06
CA ASN A 310 4.51 -20.69 -7.03
C ASN A 310 4.45 -19.17 -7.19
N PRO A 311 5.06 -18.56 -8.24
CA PRO A 311 5.17 -17.10 -8.39
C PRO A 311 3.80 -16.41 -8.57
N GLU A 312 2.75 -17.17 -8.90
CA GLU A 312 1.38 -16.72 -9.08
C GLU A 312 0.58 -16.67 -7.77
N SER A 313 1.06 -17.36 -6.71
CA SER A 313 0.40 -17.42 -5.42
C SER A 313 0.83 -16.27 -4.51
N VAL A 314 -0.06 -15.87 -3.63
CA VAL A 314 0.23 -14.97 -2.51
C VAL A 314 0.31 -15.71 -1.17
N GLY A 315 0.39 -17.03 -1.21
CA GLY A 315 0.69 -17.91 -0.09
C GLY A 315 -0.47 -18.20 0.85
N TYR A 316 -0.17 -18.20 2.13
CA TYR A 316 -1.11 -18.55 3.19
C TYR A 316 -1.53 -17.32 3.99
N ALA A 317 -2.68 -17.42 4.66
CA ALA A 317 -3.09 -16.43 5.63
C ALA A 317 -2.02 -16.25 6.71
N TYR A 318 -1.79 -15.00 7.12
CA TYR A 318 -0.87 -14.70 8.21
C TYR A 318 -1.35 -15.27 9.55
N PRO A 319 -0.45 -15.48 10.55
CA PRO A 319 -0.84 -15.85 11.90
C PRO A 319 -1.90 -14.91 12.48
N GLY A 320 -2.97 -15.46 13.05
CA GLY A 320 -4.09 -14.68 13.58
C GLY A 320 -5.06 -14.12 12.52
N VAL A 321 -4.88 -14.50 11.26
CA VAL A 321 -5.78 -14.19 10.13
C VAL A 321 -6.41 -15.47 9.61
N ALA A 322 -7.70 -15.41 9.30
CA ALA A 322 -8.39 -16.41 8.49
C ALA A 322 -8.84 -15.78 7.17
N ILE A 323 -8.47 -16.40 6.07
CA ILE A 323 -8.96 -16.04 4.73
C ILE A 323 -9.82 -17.18 4.23
N ASN A 324 -11.06 -16.86 3.86
CA ASN A 324 -12.00 -17.79 3.24
C ASN A 324 -12.35 -17.31 1.83
N ILE A 325 -12.66 -18.25 0.94
CA ILE A 325 -13.17 -17.97 -0.39
C ILE A 325 -14.66 -18.23 -0.35
N LEU A 326 -15.47 -17.20 -0.56
CA LEU A 326 -16.92 -17.32 -0.46
C LEU A 326 -17.59 -17.25 -1.83
N ARG A 327 -18.54 -18.15 -2.06
CA ARG A 327 -19.49 -18.08 -3.18
C ARG A 327 -20.44 -16.89 -3.02
N GLU A 328 -21.20 -16.58 -4.05
CA GLU A 328 -22.21 -15.51 -3.99
C GLU A 328 -23.33 -15.78 -2.96
N ASP A 329 -23.60 -17.06 -2.66
CA ASP A 329 -24.58 -17.47 -1.63
C ASP A 329 -24.03 -17.41 -0.18
N GLY A 330 -22.77 -17.03 0.00
CA GLY A 330 -22.11 -16.92 1.30
C GLY A 330 -21.53 -18.23 1.83
N THR A 331 -21.62 -19.34 1.09
CA THR A 331 -20.98 -20.61 1.46
C THR A 331 -19.50 -20.62 1.07
N GLU A 332 -18.70 -21.45 1.72
CA GLU A 332 -17.28 -21.58 1.39
C GLU A 332 -17.06 -22.35 0.09
N ALA A 333 -16.20 -21.83 -0.77
CA ALA A 333 -15.83 -22.45 -2.05
C ALA A 333 -14.90 -23.65 -1.81
N ALA A 334 -15.01 -24.67 -2.66
CA ALA A 334 -14.12 -25.82 -2.67
C ALA A 334 -12.72 -25.41 -3.21
N PRO A 335 -11.66 -26.19 -2.93
CA PRO A 335 -10.36 -25.99 -3.56
C PRO A 335 -10.46 -25.91 -5.09
N GLY A 336 -9.78 -24.94 -5.70
CA GLY A 336 -9.84 -24.63 -7.13
C GLY A 336 -11.07 -23.83 -7.57
N GLU A 337 -12.08 -23.69 -6.74
CA GLU A 337 -13.29 -22.92 -7.04
C GLU A 337 -13.07 -21.42 -6.71
N GLN A 338 -13.53 -20.54 -7.61
CA GLN A 338 -13.44 -19.10 -7.43
C GLN A 338 -14.57 -18.56 -6.55
N GLY A 339 -14.22 -17.58 -5.72
CA GLY A 339 -15.15 -16.81 -4.93
C GLY A 339 -14.56 -15.49 -4.47
N GLU A 340 -15.28 -14.76 -3.62
CA GLU A 340 -14.78 -13.55 -3.00
C GLU A 340 -13.80 -13.89 -1.88
N ILE A 341 -12.66 -13.20 -1.85
CA ILE A 341 -11.70 -13.31 -0.76
C ILE A 341 -12.25 -12.54 0.45
N VAL A 342 -12.46 -13.26 1.54
CA VAL A 342 -12.96 -12.69 2.80
C VAL A 342 -11.94 -12.89 3.90
N HIS A 343 -11.59 -11.78 4.57
CA HIS A 343 -10.57 -11.72 5.62
C HIS A 343 -11.21 -11.53 7.00
N ARG A 344 -10.83 -12.34 7.96
CA ARG A 344 -11.22 -12.26 9.36
C ARG A 344 -9.99 -12.30 10.27
N GLY A 345 -10.08 -11.65 11.44
CA GLY A 345 -9.04 -11.69 12.47
C GLY A 345 -8.21 -10.41 12.53
N THR A 346 -6.90 -10.57 12.74
CA THR A 346 -5.98 -9.44 12.87
C THR A 346 -6.02 -8.52 11.66
N GLY A 347 -6.04 -7.20 11.91
CA GLY A 347 -5.98 -6.19 10.86
C GLY A 347 -7.34 -5.69 10.37
N VAL A 348 -8.46 -6.36 10.68
CA VAL A 348 -9.80 -5.89 10.30
C VAL A 348 -10.02 -4.46 10.80
N PHE A 349 -10.20 -3.52 9.88
CA PHE A 349 -10.32 -2.10 10.14
C PHE A 349 -11.54 -1.74 10.99
N LEU A 350 -11.54 -0.55 11.60
CA LEU A 350 -12.70 -0.10 12.38
C LEU A 350 -13.88 0.33 11.50
N GLY A 351 -13.59 0.80 10.29
CA GLY A 351 -14.56 1.27 9.30
C GLY A 351 -13.99 2.40 8.45
N TYR A 352 -14.80 2.93 7.56
CA TYR A 352 -14.48 4.14 6.81
C TYR A 352 -14.94 5.38 7.58
N TRP A 353 -14.04 6.34 7.76
CA TRP A 353 -14.32 7.58 8.47
C TRP A 353 -15.52 8.32 7.88
N GLY A 354 -16.54 8.57 8.71
CA GLY A 354 -17.75 9.28 8.29
C GLY A 354 -18.59 8.60 7.20
N ASN A 355 -18.34 7.31 6.92
CA ASN A 355 -19.07 6.57 5.87
C ASN A 355 -19.58 5.21 6.36
N PRO A 356 -20.65 5.20 7.17
CA PRO A 356 -21.22 3.95 7.72
C PRO A 356 -21.79 3.03 6.66
N GLU A 357 -22.31 3.56 5.55
CA GLU A 357 -22.86 2.76 4.46
C GLU A 357 -21.75 1.94 3.76
N ALA A 358 -20.65 2.58 3.37
CA ALA A 358 -19.50 1.88 2.78
C ALA A 358 -18.90 0.90 3.78
N THR A 359 -18.85 1.26 5.08
CA THR A 359 -18.38 0.37 6.14
C THR A 359 -19.23 -0.90 6.20
N ALA A 360 -20.55 -0.78 6.22
CA ALA A 360 -21.47 -1.91 6.30
C ALA A 360 -21.42 -2.81 5.05
N LYS A 361 -21.05 -2.27 3.89
CA LYS A 361 -20.83 -3.06 2.65
C LYS A 361 -19.55 -3.89 2.71
N THR A 362 -18.48 -3.35 3.31
CA THR A 362 -17.15 -3.96 3.30
C THR A 362 -16.89 -4.79 4.56
N ARG A 363 -17.32 -4.32 5.73
CA ARG A 363 -17.10 -4.95 7.02
C ARG A 363 -18.44 -5.51 7.52
N ARG A 364 -18.58 -6.83 7.43
CA ARG A 364 -19.81 -7.57 7.74
C ARG A 364 -19.55 -8.71 8.72
N PRO A 365 -20.58 -9.21 9.43
CA PRO A 365 -20.46 -10.45 10.20
C PRO A 365 -19.97 -11.60 9.31
N ASP A 366 -19.10 -12.44 9.86
CA ASP A 366 -18.60 -13.63 9.19
C ASP A 366 -19.74 -14.66 8.99
N PRO A 367 -20.13 -15.01 7.75
CA PRO A 367 -21.22 -15.95 7.50
C PRO A 367 -20.85 -17.40 7.84
N LEU A 368 -19.57 -17.72 7.97
CA LEU A 368 -19.09 -19.07 8.32
C LEU A 368 -18.99 -19.29 9.83
N TRP A 369 -19.36 -18.30 10.64
CA TRP A 369 -19.32 -18.42 12.11
C TRP A 369 -20.50 -19.27 12.61
N THR A 370 -20.16 -20.35 13.35
CA THR A 370 -21.14 -21.34 13.77
C THR A 370 -21.26 -21.52 15.29
N GLN A 371 -20.60 -20.64 16.11
CA GLN A 371 -20.70 -20.74 17.56
C GLN A 371 -21.99 -20.16 18.09
N ASP A 372 -22.85 -20.99 18.67
CA ASP A 372 -24.09 -20.58 19.27
C ASP A 372 -23.86 -19.65 20.49
N GLY A 373 -24.70 -18.64 20.61
CA GLY A 373 -24.67 -17.68 21.71
C GLY A 373 -23.54 -16.66 21.67
N VAL A 374 -22.68 -16.69 20.65
CA VAL A 374 -21.59 -15.71 20.44
C VAL A 374 -21.82 -14.98 19.14
N ALA A 375 -21.83 -13.66 19.19
CA ALA A 375 -21.96 -12.85 17.98
C ALA A 375 -20.81 -13.14 16.99
N PRO A 376 -21.10 -13.28 15.69
CA PRO A 376 -20.05 -13.53 14.69
C PRO A 376 -19.03 -12.37 14.68
N PRO A 377 -17.74 -12.69 14.57
CA PRO A 377 -16.72 -11.67 14.38
C PRO A 377 -16.95 -10.94 13.07
N MET A 378 -16.46 -9.70 12.99
CA MET A 378 -16.53 -8.94 11.75
C MET A 378 -15.44 -9.42 10.79
N ALA A 379 -15.81 -9.55 9.53
CA ALA A 379 -14.93 -9.91 8.43
C ALA A 379 -14.93 -8.79 7.37
N VAL A 380 -13.83 -8.65 6.64
CA VAL A 380 -13.70 -7.77 5.49
C VAL A 380 -13.98 -8.57 4.21
N PHE A 381 -15.01 -8.16 3.50
CA PHE A 381 -15.33 -8.61 2.15
C PHE A 381 -14.54 -7.75 1.18
N SER A 382 -13.46 -8.31 0.64
CA SER A 382 -12.43 -7.53 -0.07
C SER A 382 -12.91 -6.94 -1.40
N GLY A 383 -13.89 -7.57 -2.04
CA GLY A 383 -14.24 -7.32 -3.43
C GLY A 383 -13.23 -7.92 -4.42
N ASP A 384 -12.18 -8.58 -3.93
CA ASP A 384 -11.24 -9.33 -4.76
C ASP A 384 -11.76 -10.75 -4.96
N LEU A 385 -11.55 -11.29 -6.16
CA LEU A 385 -11.83 -12.68 -6.50
C LEU A 385 -10.54 -13.49 -6.42
N GLY A 386 -10.66 -14.73 -5.95
CA GLY A 386 -9.54 -15.65 -5.86
C GLY A 386 -10.02 -17.08 -5.62
N TRP A 387 -9.04 -17.96 -5.43
CA TRP A 387 -9.26 -19.36 -5.05
C TRP A 387 -8.10 -19.85 -4.19
N LYS A 388 -8.28 -20.99 -3.54
CA LYS A 388 -7.21 -21.74 -2.90
C LYS A 388 -7.01 -23.06 -3.64
N ASP A 389 -5.76 -23.51 -3.74
CA ASP A 389 -5.47 -24.88 -4.21
C ASP A 389 -5.68 -25.92 -3.09
N ASP A 390 -5.50 -27.19 -3.41
CA ASP A 390 -5.62 -28.29 -2.45
C ASP A 390 -4.62 -28.22 -1.28
N ARG A 391 -3.53 -27.46 -1.42
CA ARG A 391 -2.55 -27.18 -0.38
C ARG A 391 -2.93 -25.97 0.49
N GLY A 392 -4.01 -25.23 0.12
CA GLY A 392 -4.46 -24.02 0.78
C GLY A 392 -3.72 -22.76 0.34
N LEU A 393 -2.87 -22.81 -0.70
CA LEU A 393 -2.24 -21.63 -1.28
C LEU A 393 -3.28 -20.72 -1.94
N LEU A 394 -3.24 -19.43 -1.60
CA LEU A 394 -4.16 -18.42 -2.12
C LEU A 394 -3.66 -17.85 -3.44
N PHE A 395 -4.56 -17.75 -4.41
CA PHE A 395 -4.37 -17.11 -5.70
C PHE A 395 -5.37 -15.97 -5.87
N VAL A 396 -4.90 -14.78 -6.22
CA VAL A 396 -5.73 -13.61 -6.46
C VAL A 396 -5.94 -13.45 -7.96
N LYS A 397 -7.21 -13.37 -8.39
CA LYS A 397 -7.57 -13.20 -9.81
C LYS A 397 -7.72 -11.73 -10.20
N GLY A 398 -8.21 -10.90 -9.28
CA GLY A 398 -8.42 -9.46 -9.49
C GLY A 398 -9.69 -8.95 -8.82
N ARG A 399 -10.02 -7.68 -9.09
CA ARG A 399 -11.15 -6.99 -8.48
C ARG A 399 -12.49 -7.37 -9.14
N ARG A 400 -13.51 -7.64 -8.33
CA ARG A 400 -14.88 -7.89 -8.81
C ARG A 400 -15.46 -6.67 -9.56
N ASP A 401 -15.19 -5.47 -9.10
CA ASP A 401 -15.66 -4.21 -9.66
C ASP A 401 -14.93 -3.79 -10.96
N ARG A 402 -13.79 -4.43 -11.27
CA ARG A 402 -13.09 -4.27 -12.55
C ARG A 402 -13.55 -5.24 -13.63
N LEU A 403 -14.35 -6.26 -13.29
CA LEU A 403 -14.82 -7.24 -14.28
C LEU A 403 -15.56 -6.54 -15.42
N ILE A 404 -15.13 -6.82 -16.64
CA ILE A 404 -15.74 -6.31 -17.88
C ILE A 404 -16.82 -7.28 -18.32
N LYS A 405 -18.02 -6.79 -18.58
CA LYS A 405 -19.12 -7.61 -19.13
C LYS A 405 -19.12 -7.58 -20.66
N SER A 406 -18.19 -8.33 -21.24
CA SER A 406 -18.00 -8.38 -22.69
C SER A 406 -18.80 -9.54 -23.32
N MET A 407 -19.65 -9.25 -24.31
CA MET A 407 -20.46 -10.26 -25.04
C MET A 407 -21.26 -11.19 -24.10
N GLY A 408 -21.74 -10.66 -22.96
CA GLY A 408 -22.48 -11.43 -21.96
C GLY A 408 -21.60 -12.24 -20.98
N VAL A 409 -20.30 -12.31 -21.19
CA VAL A 409 -19.33 -13.01 -20.33
C VAL A 409 -18.63 -11.99 -19.43
N ARG A 410 -18.45 -12.34 -18.12
CA ARG A 410 -17.61 -11.54 -17.21
C ARG A 410 -16.16 -11.95 -17.40
N VAL A 411 -15.31 -11.01 -17.82
CA VAL A 411 -13.89 -11.21 -18.04
C VAL A 411 -13.06 -10.37 -17.06
N SER A 412 -11.96 -10.91 -16.61
CA SER A 412 -11.02 -10.20 -15.72
C SER A 412 -10.04 -9.37 -16.56
N PRO A 413 -9.99 -8.04 -16.40
CA PRO A 413 -8.95 -7.23 -17.03
C PRO A 413 -7.56 -7.69 -16.64
N ASP A 414 -7.37 -8.08 -15.36
CA ASP A 414 -6.07 -8.51 -14.84
C ASP A 414 -5.57 -9.79 -15.54
N GLU A 415 -6.48 -10.69 -15.91
CA GLU A 415 -6.18 -11.88 -16.71
C GLU A 415 -5.72 -11.50 -18.13
N ILE A 416 -6.47 -10.60 -18.77
CA ILE A 416 -6.14 -10.09 -20.11
C ILE A 416 -4.79 -9.36 -20.07
N GLU A 417 -4.57 -8.50 -19.08
CA GLU A 417 -3.30 -7.79 -18.88
C GLU A 417 -2.13 -8.76 -18.73
N THR A 418 -2.32 -9.83 -17.95
CA THR A 418 -1.29 -10.87 -17.75
C THR A 418 -0.97 -11.57 -19.08
N MET A 419 -2.00 -11.96 -19.84
CA MET A 419 -1.79 -12.59 -21.15
C MET A 419 -1.05 -11.67 -22.12
N ILE A 420 -1.41 -10.38 -22.14
CA ILE A 420 -0.76 -9.39 -23.01
C ILE A 420 0.70 -9.16 -22.59
N ARG A 421 1.01 -9.06 -21.30
CA ARG A 421 2.39 -8.93 -20.80
C ARG A 421 3.24 -10.15 -21.20
N ASN A 422 2.67 -11.34 -21.16
CA ASN A 422 3.36 -12.59 -21.54
C ASN A 422 3.75 -12.63 -23.02
N SER A 423 3.18 -11.78 -23.88
CA SER A 423 3.59 -11.67 -25.28
C SER A 423 5.03 -11.15 -25.43
N GLY A 424 5.54 -10.39 -24.46
CA GLY A 424 6.84 -9.71 -24.56
C GLY A 424 6.90 -8.57 -25.59
N LEU A 425 5.78 -8.21 -26.22
CA LEU A 425 5.71 -7.21 -27.29
C LEU A 425 5.59 -5.76 -26.77
N ILE A 426 5.31 -5.59 -25.49
CA ILE A 426 5.02 -4.31 -24.86
C ILE A 426 5.78 -4.17 -23.54
N GLN A 427 5.87 -2.93 -23.01
CA GLN A 427 6.45 -2.69 -21.69
C GLN A 427 5.39 -2.92 -20.59
N ASP A 428 4.20 -2.33 -20.73
CA ASP A 428 3.10 -2.52 -19.79
C ASP A 428 1.74 -2.29 -20.46
N VAL A 429 0.64 -2.70 -19.78
CA VAL A 429 -0.73 -2.63 -20.28
C VAL A 429 -1.72 -2.36 -19.16
N ALA A 430 -2.73 -1.56 -19.48
CA ALA A 430 -3.92 -1.34 -18.67
C ALA A 430 -5.18 -1.65 -19.50
N VAL A 431 -5.99 -2.61 -19.05
CA VAL A 431 -7.20 -3.04 -19.72
C VAL A 431 -8.43 -2.52 -18.99
N VAL A 432 -9.37 -1.96 -19.75
CA VAL A 432 -10.65 -1.46 -19.22
C VAL A 432 -11.81 -1.84 -20.15
N GLY A 433 -13.02 -1.86 -19.57
CA GLY A 433 -14.26 -1.97 -20.34
C GLY A 433 -14.82 -0.60 -20.67
N VAL A 434 -15.24 -0.36 -21.90
CA VAL A 434 -15.99 0.82 -22.30
C VAL A 434 -17.38 0.44 -22.79
N PRO A 435 -18.44 1.22 -22.55
CA PRO A 435 -19.78 0.91 -23.01
C PRO A 435 -19.84 0.68 -24.52
N HIS A 436 -20.56 -0.36 -24.96
CA HIS A 436 -20.73 -0.70 -26.36
C HIS A 436 -22.14 -1.23 -26.61
N GLU A 437 -22.83 -0.70 -27.63
CA GLU A 437 -24.25 -0.98 -27.88
C GLU A 437 -24.57 -2.47 -28.08
N LEU A 438 -23.68 -3.22 -28.73
CA LEU A 438 -23.92 -4.63 -29.06
C LEU A 438 -23.24 -5.61 -28.09
N MET A 439 -22.16 -5.20 -27.42
CA MET A 439 -21.36 -6.11 -26.58
C MET A 439 -21.60 -5.93 -25.08
N GLY A 440 -22.40 -4.92 -24.68
CA GLY A 440 -22.50 -4.45 -23.32
C GLY A 440 -21.28 -3.60 -22.97
N GLU A 441 -20.11 -4.20 -22.79
CA GLU A 441 -18.84 -3.50 -22.71
C GLU A 441 -17.86 -4.07 -23.74
N MET A 442 -17.07 -3.19 -24.33
CA MET A 442 -15.98 -3.52 -25.23
C MET A 442 -14.68 -3.48 -24.45
N VAL A 443 -13.88 -4.54 -24.54
CA VAL A 443 -12.54 -4.59 -23.98
C VAL A 443 -11.62 -3.68 -24.79
N VAL A 444 -10.92 -2.76 -24.12
CA VAL A 444 -9.92 -1.87 -24.72
C VAL A 444 -8.63 -1.87 -23.90
N ALA A 445 -7.49 -1.60 -24.52
CA ALA A 445 -6.19 -1.64 -23.87
C ALA A 445 -5.36 -0.38 -24.15
N ALA A 446 -4.91 0.29 -23.11
CA ALA A 446 -3.81 1.24 -23.18
C ALA A 446 -2.49 0.48 -22.96
N ILE A 447 -1.47 0.78 -23.74
CA ILE A 447 -0.17 0.08 -23.69
C ILE A 447 0.98 1.09 -23.71
N THR A 448 2.08 0.74 -23.07
CA THR A 448 3.38 1.38 -23.29
C THR A 448 4.27 0.42 -24.06
N VAL A 449 5.06 0.95 -25.00
CA VAL A 449 5.90 0.14 -25.89
C VAL A 449 7.35 0.60 -25.81
N PRO A 450 8.33 -0.30 -26.07
CA PRO A 450 9.72 0.09 -26.19
C PRO A 450 9.92 1.10 -27.33
N GLU A 451 10.94 1.95 -27.22
CA GLU A 451 11.29 2.92 -28.26
C GLU A 451 11.53 2.20 -29.58
N GLY A 452 10.92 2.70 -30.66
CA GLY A 452 11.02 2.10 -31.99
C GLY A 452 10.04 0.97 -32.32
N ALA A 453 9.18 0.54 -31.39
CA ALA A 453 8.22 -0.56 -31.59
C ALA A 453 6.90 -0.08 -32.25
N GLN A 454 6.98 0.56 -33.43
CA GLN A 454 5.81 1.14 -34.14
C GLN A 454 4.78 0.08 -34.58
N ASP A 455 5.18 -1.16 -34.77
CA ASP A 455 4.31 -2.28 -35.19
C ASP A 455 3.76 -3.10 -34.00
N ALA A 456 4.03 -2.71 -32.75
CA ALA A 456 3.64 -3.46 -31.57
C ALA A 456 2.14 -3.75 -31.50
N VAL A 457 1.29 -2.79 -31.85
CA VAL A 457 -0.18 -2.97 -31.86
C VAL A 457 -0.61 -4.05 -32.87
N ARG A 458 0.02 -4.09 -34.05
CA ARG A 458 -0.29 -5.09 -35.08
C ARG A 458 0.10 -6.48 -34.62
N ALA A 459 1.30 -6.63 -34.10
CA ALA A 459 1.80 -7.89 -33.57
C ALA A 459 0.95 -8.36 -32.36
N LEU A 460 0.58 -7.43 -31.48
CA LEU A 460 -0.25 -7.73 -30.32
C LEU A 460 -1.66 -8.17 -30.70
N LYS A 461 -2.28 -7.57 -31.71
CA LYS A 461 -3.58 -8.01 -32.24
C LYS A 461 -3.54 -9.46 -32.74
N VAL A 462 -2.48 -9.84 -33.44
CA VAL A 462 -2.27 -11.22 -33.89
C VAL A 462 -2.11 -12.15 -32.69
N TYR A 463 -1.24 -11.80 -31.76
CA TYR A 463 -1.03 -12.57 -30.52
C TYR A 463 -2.33 -12.77 -29.73
N CYS A 464 -3.09 -11.71 -29.48
CA CYS A 464 -4.35 -11.79 -28.74
C CYS A 464 -5.40 -12.65 -29.47
N ARG A 465 -5.47 -12.56 -30.79
CA ARG A 465 -6.36 -13.41 -31.60
C ARG A 465 -6.03 -14.89 -31.44
N ASP A 466 -4.75 -15.22 -31.43
CA ASP A 466 -4.28 -16.61 -31.45
C ASP A 466 -4.23 -17.22 -30.02
N SER A 467 -4.16 -16.39 -28.97
CA SER A 467 -4.01 -16.83 -27.56
C SER A 467 -5.21 -16.55 -26.66
N MET A 468 -6.20 -15.78 -27.10
CA MET A 468 -7.35 -15.38 -26.26
C MET A 468 -8.68 -15.69 -26.91
N SER A 469 -9.69 -16.01 -26.06
CA SER A 469 -11.09 -16.10 -26.48
C SER A 469 -11.57 -14.75 -27.04
N ASN A 470 -12.48 -14.80 -28.02
CA ASN A 470 -12.95 -13.60 -28.74
C ASN A 470 -13.52 -12.50 -27.82
N PHE A 471 -14.17 -12.87 -26.71
CA PHE A 471 -14.73 -11.94 -25.72
C PHE A 471 -13.67 -11.30 -24.81
N MET A 472 -12.44 -11.81 -24.78
CA MET A 472 -11.31 -11.26 -24.01
C MET A 472 -10.43 -10.34 -24.85
N GLN A 473 -10.49 -10.42 -26.19
CA GLN A 473 -9.60 -9.68 -27.06
C GLN A 473 -9.88 -8.17 -27.03
N PRO A 474 -8.89 -7.33 -26.72
CA PRO A 474 -9.07 -5.89 -26.83
C PRO A 474 -9.37 -5.48 -28.29
N ARG A 475 -10.39 -4.65 -28.48
CA ARG A 475 -10.83 -4.19 -29.80
C ARG A 475 -10.17 -2.88 -30.21
N GLU A 476 -9.79 -2.07 -29.24
CA GLU A 476 -9.08 -0.82 -29.45
C GLU A 476 -7.82 -0.78 -28.57
N TYR A 477 -6.74 -0.22 -29.13
CA TYR A 477 -5.47 -0.06 -28.43
C TYR A 477 -5.03 1.40 -28.52
N ARG A 478 -4.51 1.96 -27.42
CA ARG A 478 -3.84 3.26 -27.39
C ARG A 478 -2.43 3.09 -26.87
N ILE A 479 -1.48 3.63 -27.61
CA ILE A 479 -0.08 3.72 -27.15
C ILE A 479 0.03 4.99 -26.34
N LEU A 480 0.58 4.88 -25.15
CA LEU A 480 0.86 5.98 -24.24
C LEU A 480 2.37 6.04 -23.98
N GLU A 481 2.88 7.24 -23.73
CA GLU A 481 4.24 7.42 -23.20
C GLU A 481 4.27 6.96 -21.72
N GLU A 482 3.27 7.40 -20.93
CA GLU A 482 3.07 7.00 -19.54
C GLU A 482 1.58 6.81 -19.25
N PHE A 483 1.26 5.90 -18.33
CA PHE A 483 -0.12 5.74 -17.85
C PHE A 483 -0.53 6.92 -16.95
N PRO A 484 -1.81 7.32 -16.99
CA PRO A 484 -2.36 8.13 -15.92
C PRO A 484 -2.24 7.37 -14.59
N LEU A 485 -1.70 8.04 -13.57
CA LEU A 485 -1.45 7.45 -12.27
C LEU A 485 -2.32 8.10 -11.21
N THR A 486 -2.74 7.30 -10.24
CA THR A 486 -3.31 7.81 -8.99
C THR A 486 -2.21 8.47 -8.14
N PRO A 487 -2.56 9.29 -7.12
CA PRO A 487 -1.60 9.86 -6.19
C PRO A 487 -0.69 8.82 -5.51
N ASN A 488 -1.15 7.58 -5.39
CA ASN A 488 -0.38 6.45 -4.84
C ASN A 488 0.46 5.72 -5.91
N ARG A 489 0.70 6.35 -7.07
CA ARG A 489 1.46 5.80 -8.21
C ARG A 489 0.96 4.44 -8.72
N LYS A 490 -0.33 4.16 -8.55
CA LYS A 490 -1.00 3.06 -9.23
C LYS A 490 -1.64 3.55 -10.51
N ILE A 491 -1.81 2.66 -11.50
CA ILE A 491 -2.53 3.02 -12.73
C ILE A 491 -3.93 3.52 -12.36
N ASP A 492 -4.28 4.70 -12.86
CA ASP A 492 -5.63 5.26 -12.76
C ASP A 492 -6.50 4.68 -13.89
N PHE A 493 -7.18 3.58 -13.61
CA PHE A 493 -8.05 2.94 -14.59
C PHE A 493 -9.25 3.79 -15.00
N ALA A 494 -9.68 4.74 -14.18
CA ALA A 494 -10.71 5.70 -14.57
C ALA A 494 -10.15 6.69 -15.60
N GLY A 495 -8.94 7.20 -15.37
CA GLY A 495 -8.20 8.02 -16.33
C GLY A 495 -7.93 7.27 -17.62
N VAL A 496 -7.51 6.00 -17.54
CA VAL A 496 -7.33 5.14 -18.74
C VAL A 496 -8.65 4.98 -19.50
N ARG A 497 -9.77 4.71 -18.81
CA ARG A 497 -11.09 4.57 -19.44
C ARG A 497 -11.50 5.84 -20.16
N ALA A 498 -11.29 7.01 -19.56
CA ALA A 498 -11.62 8.31 -20.14
C ALA A 498 -10.89 8.56 -21.47
N LEU A 499 -9.69 7.99 -21.67
CA LEU A 499 -8.98 8.07 -22.95
C LEU A 499 -9.75 7.45 -24.12
N PHE A 500 -10.62 6.47 -23.85
CA PHE A 500 -11.40 5.76 -24.88
C PHE A 500 -12.84 6.29 -25.03
N ASP A 501 -13.28 7.21 -24.17
CA ASP A 501 -14.60 7.81 -24.28
C ASP A 501 -14.67 8.76 -25.49
N LYS A 502 -15.44 8.40 -26.52
CA LYS A 502 -15.61 9.15 -27.77
C LYS A 502 -16.32 10.51 -27.62
N LYS A 503 -16.69 10.91 -26.39
CA LYS A 503 -17.35 12.20 -26.10
C LYS A 503 -16.41 13.35 -25.76
N ALA A 504 -15.08 13.13 -25.77
CA ALA A 504 -14.07 14.13 -25.42
C ALA A 504 -13.26 14.62 -26.65
N ALA A 505 -13.88 14.68 -27.84
CA ALA A 505 -13.32 15.28 -29.05
C ALA A 505 -14.28 16.34 -29.64
#